data_d87c4cfb332cd7bc752a348c0ba82045
#
_entry.id   d87c4cfb332cd7bc752a348c0ba82045
#
_cell.length_a   1.000
_cell.length_b   1.000
_cell.length_c   1.000
_cell.angle_alpha   90.00
_cell.angle_beta   90.00
_cell.angle_gamma   90.00
#
_symmetry.space_group_name_H-M   'P 1'
#
loop_
_entity.id
_entity.type
_entity.pdbx_description
1 polymer ?
#
loop_
_entity_poly.entity_id
_entity_poly.type
_entity_poly.pdbx_seq_one_letter_code
_entity_poly.pdbx_strand_id
1 'polypeptide(L)'
;LTEARASTVTPPRIKEALAWLECKREHAVELGDHIWITGRVVAAEVKDEYWKAPGVLDLEKANPLCHLGGEFFVTDMKEARYKRAQ
;
A
#
# COMPACT_ATOMS: atom_id res chain seq x y z
N LEU A 1 3.29 10.47 13.76
CA LEU A 1 2.97 10.54 12.33
C LEU A 1 2.47 11.94 11.97
N THR A 2 2.80 12.39 10.78
CA THR A 2 2.48 13.73 10.31
C THR A 2 1.49 13.67 9.15
N GLU A 3 0.49 14.56 9.17
CA GLU A 3 -0.45 14.68 8.05
C GLU A 3 0.19 15.47 6.90
N ALA A 4 -0.11 15.05 5.68
CA ALA A 4 0.20 15.79 4.47
C ALA A 4 -1.06 15.90 3.62
N ARG A 5 -1.17 16.99 2.85
CA ARG A 5 -2.35 17.22 2.02
C ARG A 5 -2.41 16.22 0.86
N ALA A 6 -3.57 15.61 0.69
CA ALA A 6 -3.85 14.79 -0.48
C ALA A 6 -4.07 15.66 -1.73
N SER A 7 -3.89 15.08 -2.91
CA SER A 7 -4.03 15.82 -4.17
C SER A 7 -5.46 15.81 -4.71
N THR A 8 -6.23 14.75 -4.49
CA THR A 8 -7.55 14.55 -5.11
C THR A 8 -8.69 14.27 -4.14
N VAL A 9 -8.39 13.94 -2.89
CA VAL A 9 -9.38 13.58 -1.88
C VAL A 9 -9.20 14.42 -0.62
N THR A 10 -10.24 14.48 0.23
CA THR A 10 -10.21 15.26 1.48
C THR A 10 -9.37 14.62 2.58
N PRO A 11 -9.43 13.30 2.81
CA PRO A 11 -8.61 12.68 3.85
C PRO A 11 -7.12 12.93 3.59
N PRO A 12 -6.34 13.22 4.64
CA PRO A 12 -4.92 13.52 4.47
C PRO A 12 -4.09 12.27 4.21
N ARG A 13 -2.87 12.48 3.74
CA ARG A 13 -1.84 11.45 3.63
C ARG A 13 -1.03 11.39 4.92
N ILE A 14 -0.40 10.26 5.16
CA ILE A 14 0.65 10.12 6.18
C ILE A 14 1.98 10.48 5.52
N LYS A 15 2.59 11.58 5.94
CA LYS A 15 3.78 12.13 5.30
C LYS A 15 4.96 11.14 5.26
N GLU A 16 5.12 10.36 6.31
CA GLU A 16 6.23 9.41 6.47
C GLU A 16 6.07 8.13 5.65
N ALA A 17 4.91 7.88 5.05
CA ALA A 17 4.70 6.71 4.21
C ALA A 17 5.57 6.77 2.95
N LEU A 18 5.94 5.60 2.43
CA LEU A 18 6.73 5.52 1.19
C LEU A 18 5.86 5.62 -0.07
N ALA A 19 4.57 5.34 0.07
CA ALA A 19 3.62 5.37 -1.04
C ALA A 19 2.22 5.70 -0.54
N TRP A 20 1.40 6.22 -1.42
CA TRP A 20 0.00 6.59 -1.12
C TRP A 20 -0.91 6.18 -2.25
N LEU A 21 -2.07 5.67 -1.89
CA LEU A 21 -3.18 5.47 -2.80
C LEU A 21 -4.34 6.33 -2.30
N GLU A 22 -4.76 7.29 -3.11
CA GLU A 22 -5.95 8.10 -2.83
C GLU A 22 -7.13 7.43 -3.49
N CYS A 23 -8.15 7.11 -2.69
CA CYS A 23 -9.27 6.31 -3.16
C CYS A 23 -10.60 6.98 -2.86
N LYS A 24 -11.59 6.72 -3.71
CA LYS A 24 -13.00 6.98 -3.41
C LYS A 24 -13.68 5.66 -3.13
N ARG A 25 -14.51 5.61 -2.08
CA ARG A 25 -15.24 4.39 -1.76
C ARG A 25 -16.18 4.02 -2.92
N GLU A 26 -16.13 2.77 -3.33
CA GLU A 26 -16.95 2.26 -4.42
C GLU A 26 -18.04 1.31 -3.90
N HIS A 27 -17.66 0.36 -3.07
CA HIS A 27 -18.58 -0.60 -2.48
C HIS A 27 -18.31 -0.81 -1.00
N ALA A 28 -19.35 -1.12 -0.24
CA ALA A 28 -19.24 -1.59 1.14
C ALA A 28 -20.24 -2.73 1.31
N VAL A 29 -19.77 -3.90 1.70
CA VAL A 29 -20.56 -5.13 1.80
C VAL A 29 -20.36 -5.74 3.19
N GLU A 30 -21.45 -6.06 3.87
CA GLU A 30 -21.37 -6.76 5.16
C GLU A 30 -21.05 -8.24 4.93
N LEU A 31 -20.00 -8.73 5.60
CA LEU A 31 -19.57 -10.11 5.57
C LEU A 31 -19.37 -10.60 7.00
N GLY A 32 -20.38 -11.28 7.56
CA GLY A 32 -20.33 -11.71 8.96
C GLY A 32 -20.28 -10.51 9.91
N ASP A 33 -19.26 -10.45 10.75
CA ASP A 33 -19.03 -9.36 11.70
C ASP A 33 -18.07 -8.28 11.16
N HIS A 34 -17.78 -8.32 9.87
CA HIS A 34 -16.91 -7.37 9.19
C HIS A 34 -17.62 -6.70 8.02
N ILE A 35 -17.07 -5.56 7.61
CA ILE A 35 -17.50 -4.86 6.40
C ILE A 35 -16.33 -4.91 5.41
N TRP A 36 -16.60 -5.44 4.22
CA TRP A 36 -15.67 -5.40 3.10
C TRP A 36 -15.88 -4.10 2.34
N ILE A 37 -14.82 -3.28 2.28
CA ILE A 37 -14.87 -1.99 1.60
C ILE A 37 -13.93 -2.02 0.42
N THR A 38 -14.41 -1.61 -0.76
CA THR A 38 -13.58 -1.42 -1.94
C THR A 38 -13.51 0.05 -2.30
N GLY A 39 -12.36 0.49 -2.75
CA GLY A 39 -12.14 1.85 -3.19
C GLY A 39 -11.61 1.88 -4.61
N ARG A 40 -12.04 2.89 -5.37
CA ARG A 40 -11.47 3.19 -6.67
C ARG A 40 -10.25 4.08 -6.46
N VAL A 41 -9.10 3.65 -6.96
CA VAL A 41 -7.89 4.46 -6.89
C VAL A 41 -8.01 5.62 -7.87
N VAL A 42 -7.95 6.84 -7.36
CA VAL A 42 -8.04 8.07 -8.16
C VAL A 42 -6.71 8.80 -8.26
N ALA A 43 -5.75 8.49 -7.40
CA ALA A 43 -4.38 8.97 -7.48
C ALA A 43 -3.46 8.00 -6.76
N ALA A 44 -2.24 7.86 -7.24
CA ALA A 44 -1.22 7.01 -6.63
C ALA A 44 0.14 7.69 -6.76
N GLU A 45 0.94 7.57 -5.72
CA GLU A 45 2.29 8.13 -5.72
C GLU A 45 3.20 7.24 -4.89
N VAL A 46 4.42 7.05 -5.39
CA VAL A 46 5.48 6.32 -4.67
C VAL A 46 6.72 7.21 -4.70
N LYS A 47 7.40 7.31 -3.58
CA LYS A 47 8.68 8.04 -3.52
C LYS A 47 9.69 7.34 -4.44
N ASP A 48 10.36 8.11 -5.30
CA ASP A 48 11.25 7.57 -6.34
C ASP A 48 12.34 6.65 -5.81
N GLU A 49 12.86 6.94 -4.62
CA GLU A 49 13.92 6.15 -3.98
C GLU A 49 13.53 4.71 -3.68
N TYR A 50 12.24 4.39 -3.66
CA TYR A 50 11.74 3.05 -3.37
C TYR A 50 11.47 2.21 -4.62
N TRP A 51 11.71 2.75 -5.81
CA TRP A 51 11.66 2.01 -7.06
C TRP A 51 12.99 1.34 -7.37
N LYS A 52 12.96 0.04 -7.64
CA LYS A 52 14.10 -0.71 -8.16
C LYS A 52 14.16 -0.62 -9.68
N ALA A 53 12.98 -0.66 -10.30
CA ALA A 53 12.75 -0.56 -11.73
C ALA A 53 11.32 -0.06 -11.94
N PRO A 54 10.92 0.39 -13.13
CA PRO A 54 9.54 0.82 -13.36
C PRO A 54 8.53 -0.25 -12.95
N GLY A 55 7.63 0.08 -12.02
CA GLY A 55 6.63 -0.85 -11.50
C GLY A 55 7.15 -1.92 -10.55
N VAL A 56 8.41 -1.85 -10.13
CA VAL A 56 9.01 -2.83 -9.21
C VAL A 56 9.55 -2.11 -7.98
N LEU A 57 9.00 -2.47 -6.82
CA LEU A 57 9.42 -1.91 -5.54
C LEU A 57 10.78 -2.48 -5.12
N ASP A 58 11.65 -1.62 -4.59
CA ASP A 58 12.90 -2.05 -3.97
C ASP A 58 12.59 -2.60 -2.57
N LEU A 59 12.57 -3.91 -2.45
CA LEU A 59 12.19 -4.60 -1.22
C LEU A 59 13.11 -4.27 -0.05
N GLU A 60 14.40 -4.14 -0.33
CA GLU A 60 15.40 -3.86 0.70
C GLU A 60 15.20 -2.47 1.32
N LYS A 61 14.97 -1.46 0.48
CA LYS A 61 14.72 -0.08 0.95
C LYS A 61 13.35 0.10 1.56
N ALA A 62 12.33 -0.48 0.95
CA ALA A 62 10.96 -0.35 1.42
C ALA A 62 10.72 -1.15 2.70
N ASN A 63 11.33 -2.32 2.80
CA ASN A 63 11.21 -3.25 3.94
C ASN A 63 9.77 -3.35 4.46
N PRO A 64 8.81 -3.76 3.59
CA PRO A 64 7.43 -3.85 4.01
C PRO A 64 7.24 -4.93 5.06
N LEU A 65 6.19 -4.78 5.88
CA LEU A 65 5.85 -5.78 6.86
C LEU A 65 4.51 -6.43 6.56
N CYS A 66 4.35 -7.66 7.01
CA CYS A 66 3.11 -8.41 6.86
C CYS A 66 2.64 -8.88 8.24
N HIS A 67 1.37 -8.69 8.54
CA HIS A 67 0.82 -9.07 9.83
C HIS A 67 0.57 -10.58 9.90
N LEU A 68 1.05 -11.21 10.96
CA LEU A 68 0.84 -12.65 11.20
C LEU A 68 -0.30 -12.92 12.17
N GLY A 69 -0.59 -11.99 13.05
CA GLY A 69 -1.60 -12.12 14.11
C GLY A 69 -1.10 -11.51 15.40
N GLY A 70 -1.99 -10.94 16.20
CA GLY A 70 -1.62 -10.29 17.46
C GLY A 70 -0.54 -9.22 17.24
N GLU A 71 0.57 -9.36 17.91
CA GLU A 71 1.71 -8.45 17.85
C GLU A 71 2.82 -8.91 16.90
N PHE A 72 2.59 -9.95 16.12
CA PHE A 72 3.62 -10.55 15.27
C PHE A 72 3.53 -10.12 13.83
N PHE A 73 4.68 -9.78 13.25
CA PHE A 73 4.82 -9.30 11.87
C PHE A 73 6.02 -9.96 11.19
N VAL A 74 5.97 -10.08 9.89
CA VAL A 74 7.12 -10.48 9.07
C VAL A 74 7.78 -9.23 8.53
N THR A 75 9.10 -9.15 8.64
CA THR A 75 9.94 -8.13 8.02
C THR A 75 11.10 -8.81 7.27
N ASP A 76 11.92 -8.02 6.60
CA ASP A 76 13.14 -8.50 5.93
C ASP A 76 12.86 -9.67 4.96
N MET A 77 11.78 -9.51 4.19
CA MET A 77 11.36 -10.51 3.21
C MET A 77 12.36 -10.61 2.06
N LYS A 78 12.48 -11.81 1.50
CA LYS A 78 13.29 -12.06 0.31
C LYS A 78 12.45 -11.99 -0.94
N GLU A 79 12.96 -11.34 -1.98
CA GLU A 79 12.29 -11.33 -3.27
C GLU A 79 12.58 -12.62 -4.05
N ALA A 80 11.66 -13.00 -4.92
CA ALA A 80 11.83 -14.07 -5.87
C ALA A 80 11.32 -13.61 -7.23
N ARG A 81 11.93 -14.09 -8.29
CA ARG A 81 11.54 -13.74 -9.64
C ARG A 81 10.98 -14.98 -10.35
N TYR A 82 9.77 -14.86 -10.83
CA TYR A 82 9.10 -15.89 -11.61
C TYR A 82 8.71 -15.32 -12.96
N LYS A 83 9.05 -16.02 -14.05
CA LYS A 83 8.58 -15.64 -15.37
C LYS A 83 7.10 -16.00 -15.51
N ARG A 84 6.32 -15.09 -16.08
CA ARG A 84 4.93 -15.40 -16.39
C ARG A 84 4.87 -16.40 -17.55
N ALA A 85 4.03 -17.40 -17.41
CA ALA A 85 3.61 -18.22 -18.54
C ALA A 85 2.75 -17.38 -19.48
N GLN A 86 2.93 -17.55 -20.77
CA GLN A 86 2.19 -16.81 -21.80
C GLN A 86 1.19 -17.69 -22.47
#